data_f4f3fb50f2b8c0bbfe56f5e09adcf023
#
_entry.id   f4f3fb50f2b8c0bbfe56f5e09adcf023
#
_cell.length_a   1.000
_cell.length_b   1.000
_cell.length_c   1.000
_cell.angle_alpha   90.00
_cell.angle_beta   90.00
_cell.angle_gamma   90.00
#
_symmetry.space_group_name_H-M   'P 1'
#
loop_
_entity.id
_entity.type
_entity.pdbx_description
1 polymer ?
#
loop_
_entity_poly.entity_id
_entity_poly.type
_entity_poly.pdbx_seq_one_letter_code
_entity_poly.pdbx_strand_id
1 'polypeptide(L)'
;HIHSAIGDEKVSVAMQTARAVRECIDMIEKATGKPIDVLSLSYNRLMNHMKYMVARASTGEKLNLDMNEYMLDQYPQAYKVATDICKNLEGCIGHNLDETETGYLAMHIQRVYKDAV
;
A
#
# COMPACT_ATOMS: atom_id res chain seq x y z
N HIS A 1 -6.24 28.25 -19.01
CA HIS A 1 -6.72 26.89 -18.76
C HIS A 1 -6.76 26.56 -17.28
N ILE A 2 -7.61 27.29 -16.60
CA ILE A 2 -7.73 27.23 -15.14
C ILE A 2 -8.22 25.87 -14.68
N HIS A 3 -9.17 25.27 -15.39
CA HIS A 3 -9.64 23.94 -15.00
C HIS A 3 -8.66 22.83 -15.34
N SER A 4 -7.67 23.09 -16.17
CA SER A 4 -6.62 22.12 -16.41
C SER A 4 -5.77 21.90 -15.16
N ALA A 5 -5.52 22.95 -14.38
CA ALA A 5 -4.68 22.85 -13.18
C ALA A 5 -5.28 21.91 -12.16
N ILE A 6 -6.61 22.01 -11.94
CA ILE A 6 -7.29 21.12 -10.98
C ILE A 6 -7.35 19.69 -11.53
N GLY A 7 -7.65 19.55 -12.81
CA GLY A 7 -7.69 18.24 -13.46
C GLY A 7 -6.33 17.58 -13.48
N ASP A 8 -5.28 18.35 -13.78
CA ASP A 8 -3.92 17.84 -13.80
C ASP A 8 -3.45 17.38 -12.42
N GLU A 9 -3.83 18.12 -11.38
CA GLU A 9 -3.50 17.73 -10.02
C GLU A 9 -4.12 16.41 -9.64
N LYS A 10 -5.42 16.20 -9.94
CA LYS A 10 -6.11 14.96 -9.67
C LYS A 10 -5.53 13.80 -10.48
N VAL A 11 -5.24 14.04 -11.76
CA VAL A 11 -4.63 13.04 -12.63
C VAL A 11 -3.25 12.68 -12.12
N SER A 12 -2.47 13.67 -11.68
CA SER A 12 -1.14 13.44 -11.15
C SER A 12 -1.17 12.56 -9.90
N VAL A 13 -2.11 12.81 -8.97
CA VAL A 13 -2.27 11.99 -7.76
C VAL A 13 -2.69 10.57 -8.14
N ALA A 14 -3.64 10.43 -9.06
CA ALA A 14 -4.08 9.12 -9.51
C ALA A 14 -2.95 8.34 -10.18
N MET A 15 -2.14 9.01 -11.00
CA MET A 15 -1.00 8.38 -11.66
C MET A 15 0.08 7.99 -10.65
N GLN A 16 0.36 8.83 -9.67
CA GLN A 16 1.31 8.52 -8.62
C GLN A 16 0.86 7.33 -7.79
N THR A 17 -0.42 7.28 -7.46
CA THR A 17 -1.01 6.15 -6.73
C THR A 17 -0.89 4.86 -7.53
N ALA A 18 -1.23 4.90 -8.83
CA ALA A 18 -1.13 3.73 -9.68
C ALA A 18 0.31 3.22 -9.80
N ARG A 19 1.26 4.13 -9.91
CA ARG A 19 2.69 3.77 -9.94
C ARG A 19 3.12 3.14 -8.62
N ALA A 20 2.73 3.74 -7.50
CA ALA A 20 3.08 3.23 -6.18
C ALA A 20 2.51 1.83 -5.96
N VAL A 21 1.28 1.61 -6.39
CA VAL A 21 0.65 0.29 -6.30
C VAL A 21 1.40 -0.73 -7.16
N ARG A 22 1.79 -0.36 -8.37
CA ARG A 22 2.54 -1.25 -9.26
C ARG A 22 3.89 -1.62 -8.65
N GLU A 23 4.60 -0.65 -8.09
CA GLU A 23 5.86 -0.91 -7.41
C GLU A 23 5.67 -1.81 -6.20
N CYS A 24 4.57 -1.61 -5.47
CA CYS A 24 4.18 -2.46 -4.35
C CYS A 24 4.02 -3.92 -4.78
N ILE A 25 3.31 -4.15 -5.86
CA ILE A 25 3.10 -5.49 -6.41
C ILE A 25 4.45 -6.12 -6.79
N ASP A 26 5.31 -5.36 -7.47
CA ASP A 26 6.64 -5.85 -7.84
C ASP A 26 7.46 -6.24 -6.61
N MET A 27 7.42 -5.43 -5.56
CA MET A 27 8.13 -5.72 -4.32
C MET A 27 7.62 -7.00 -3.66
N ILE A 28 6.31 -7.20 -3.65
CA ILE A 28 5.70 -8.40 -3.08
C ILE A 28 6.11 -9.63 -3.90
N GLU A 29 6.03 -9.54 -5.22
CA GLU A 29 6.40 -10.66 -6.09
C GLU A 29 7.88 -11.03 -5.92
N LYS A 30 8.76 -10.04 -5.80
CA LYS A 30 10.17 -10.30 -5.56
C LYS A 30 10.41 -10.95 -4.20
N ALA A 31 9.68 -10.52 -3.19
CA ALA A 31 9.83 -11.05 -1.84
C ALA A 31 9.32 -12.47 -1.73
N THR A 32 8.24 -12.82 -2.43
CA THR A 32 7.65 -14.16 -2.39
C THR A 32 8.27 -15.11 -3.41
N GLY A 33 8.83 -14.58 -4.49
CA GLY A 33 9.27 -15.38 -5.62
C GLY A 33 8.12 -15.96 -6.43
N LYS A 34 6.92 -15.46 -6.24
CA LYS A 34 5.71 -15.96 -6.90
C LYS A 34 4.91 -14.81 -7.52
N PRO A 35 4.27 -15.04 -8.68
CA PRO A 35 3.39 -14.04 -9.26
C PRO A 35 2.12 -13.87 -8.43
N ILE A 36 1.61 -12.64 -8.38
CA ILE A 36 0.37 -12.34 -7.70
C ILE A 36 -0.79 -12.58 -8.66
N ASP A 37 -1.83 -13.26 -8.17
CA ASP A 37 -3.06 -13.44 -8.95
C ASP A 37 -3.90 -12.15 -8.86
N VAL A 38 -3.89 -11.37 -9.94
CA VAL A 38 -4.60 -10.08 -10.00
C VAL A 38 -6.11 -10.24 -9.99
N LEU A 39 -6.62 -11.46 -10.18
CA LEU A 39 -8.05 -11.74 -10.14
C LEU A 39 -8.49 -12.19 -8.74
N SER A 40 -7.57 -12.36 -7.81
CA SER A 40 -7.90 -12.82 -6.47
C SER A 40 -8.58 -11.74 -5.65
N LEU A 41 -9.38 -12.17 -4.69
CA LEU A 41 -10.03 -11.26 -3.75
C LEU A 41 -9.01 -10.55 -2.87
N SER A 42 -7.95 -11.27 -2.49
CA SER A 42 -6.87 -10.70 -1.67
C SER A 42 -6.16 -9.55 -2.39
N TYR A 43 -5.92 -9.70 -3.70
CA TYR A 43 -5.35 -8.63 -4.51
C TYR A 43 -6.27 -7.40 -4.53
N ASN A 44 -7.57 -7.62 -4.75
CA ASN A 44 -8.54 -6.53 -4.79
C ASN A 44 -8.61 -5.79 -3.44
N ARG A 45 -8.54 -6.53 -2.35
CA ARG A 45 -8.53 -5.93 -1.01
C ARG A 45 -7.26 -5.12 -0.78
N LEU A 46 -6.13 -5.63 -1.23
CA LEU A 46 -4.85 -4.90 -1.14
C LEU A 46 -4.93 -3.58 -1.92
N MET A 47 -5.45 -3.62 -3.14
CA MET A 47 -5.59 -2.43 -3.97
C MET A 47 -6.48 -1.38 -3.32
N ASN A 48 -7.61 -1.82 -2.79
CA ASN A 48 -8.53 -0.91 -2.09
C ASN A 48 -7.89 -0.33 -0.84
N HIS A 49 -7.15 -1.15 -0.08
CA HIS A 49 -6.45 -0.67 1.10
C HIS A 49 -5.41 0.41 0.73
N MET A 50 -4.67 0.21 -0.35
CA MET A 50 -3.69 1.18 -0.81
C MET A 50 -4.34 2.53 -1.14
N LYS A 51 -5.50 2.50 -1.79
CA LYS A 51 -6.26 3.73 -2.09
C LYS A 51 -6.66 4.47 -0.81
N TYR A 52 -7.19 3.74 0.17
CA TYR A 52 -7.61 4.35 1.42
C TYR A 52 -6.41 4.87 2.21
N MET A 53 -5.29 4.16 2.14
CA MET A 53 -4.06 4.58 2.81
C MET A 53 -3.57 5.92 2.27
N VAL A 54 -3.59 6.09 0.95
CA VAL A 54 -3.22 7.35 0.31
C VAL A 54 -4.21 8.45 0.71
N ALA A 55 -5.50 8.14 0.73
CA ALA A 55 -6.54 9.11 1.13
C ALA A 55 -6.34 9.55 2.57
N ARG A 56 -6.07 8.62 3.49
CA ARG A 56 -5.82 8.98 4.89
C ARG A 56 -4.58 9.86 5.05
N ALA A 57 -3.53 9.59 4.29
CA ALA A 57 -2.32 10.42 4.32
C ALA A 57 -2.63 11.86 3.92
N SER A 58 -3.51 12.04 2.93
CA SER A 58 -3.89 13.38 2.46
C SER A 58 -4.80 14.12 3.44
N THR A 59 -5.70 13.42 4.11
CA THR A 59 -6.69 14.04 5.01
C THR A 59 -6.22 14.13 6.46
N GLY A 60 -5.18 13.38 6.82
CA GLY A 60 -4.70 13.30 8.20
C GLY A 60 -5.50 12.34 9.06
N GLU A 61 -6.45 11.61 8.50
CA GLU A 61 -7.17 10.58 9.23
C GLU A 61 -6.23 9.44 9.60
N LYS A 62 -6.49 8.78 10.72
CA LYS A 62 -5.66 7.69 11.21
C LYS A 62 -6.51 6.45 11.43
N LEU A 63 -5.87 5.29 11.25
CA LEU A 63 -6.50 4.03 11.63
C LEU A 63 -6.66 3.96 13.16
N ASN A 64 -7.77 3.40 13.60
CA ASN A 64 -7.99 3.13 15.02
C ASN A 64 -7.57 1.71 15.37
N LEU A 65 -6.54 1.22 14.69
CA LEU A 65 -6.11 -0.16 14.83
C LEU A 65 -4.60 -0.20 14.68
N ASP A 66 -3.92 -0.74 15.67
CA ASP A 66 -2.47 -0.90 15.64
C ASP A 66 -2.13 -2.39 15.68
N MET A 67 -1.73 -2.92 14.54
CA MET A 67 -1.33 -4.32 14.39
C MET A 67 0.18 -4.48 14.25
N ASN A 68 0.94 -3.41 14.45
CA ASN A 68 2.38 -3.41 14.18
C ASN A 68 3.12 -4.48 14.98
N GLU A 69 2.91 -4.51 16.29
CA GLU A 69 3.61 -5.46 17.15
C GLU A 69 3.26 -6.90 16.81
N TYR A 70 1.97 -7.17 16.60
CA TYR A 70 1.49 -8.50 16.24
C TYR A 70 2.11 -8.96 14.91
N MET A 71 2.06 -8.10 13.89
CA MET A 71 2.56 -8.45 12.56
C MET A 71 4.07 -8.61 12.53
N LEU A 72 4.79 -7.76 13.26
CA LEU A 72 6.24 -7.88 13.36
C LEU A 72 6.65 -9.20 14.00
N ASP A 73 5.89 -9.64 15.01
CA ASP A 73 6.17 -10.88 15.72
C ASP A 73 5.79 -12.12 14.91
N GLN A 74 4.60 -12.12 14.32
CA GLN A 74 4.06 -13.30 13.64
C GLN A 74 4.48 -13.42 12.18
N TYR A 75 4.63 -12.30 11.49
CA TYR A 75 4.93 -12.27 10.06
C TYR A 75 5.99 -11.21 9.75
N PRO A 76 7.21 -11.41 10.25
CA PRO A 76 8.27 -10.38 10.11
C PRO A 76 8.63 -10.07 8.66
N GLN A 77 8.54 -11.05 7.76
CA GLN A 77 8.84 -10.81 6.35
C GLN A 77 7.80 -9.91 5.70
N ALA A 78 6.52 -10.19 5.95
CA ALA A 78 5.44 -9.34 5.45
C ALA A 78 5.55 -7.94 6.04
N TYR A 79 5.90 -7.82 7.31
CA TYR A 79 6.08 -6.55 7.98
C TYR A 79 7.23 -5.74 7.34
N LYS A 80 8.32 -6.41 7.02
CA LYS A 80 9.47 -5.75 6.37
C LYS A 80 9.08 -5.23 4.99
N VAL A 81 8.38 -6.05 4.21
CA VAL A 81 7.91 -5.62 2.88
C VAL A 81 6.97 -4.43 3.01
N ALA A 82 6.05 -4.48 3.98
CA ALA A 82 5.14 -3.37 4.24
C ALA A 82 5.89 -2.09 4.61
N THR A 83 6.94 -2.20 5.42
CA THR A 83 7.76 -1.04 5.79
C THR A 83 8.39 -0.41 4.56
N ASP A 84 8.96 -1.22 3.69
CA ASP A 84 9.60 -0.74 2.47
C ASP A 84 8.59 -0.09 1.52
N ILE A 85 7.40 -0.68 1.40
CA ILE A 85 6.32 -0.15 0.59
C ILE A 85 5.85 1.20 1.13
N CYS A 86 5.67 1.31 2.45
CA CYS A 86 5.24 2.57 3.06
C CYS A 86 6.25 3.69 2.80
N LYS A 87 7.54 3.39 2.92
CA LYS A 87 8.58 4.38 2.63
C LYS A 87 8.55 4.83 1.18
N ASN A 88 8.40 3.88 0.26
CA ASN A 88 8.32 4.19 -1.16
C ASN A 88 7.08 5.03 -1.45
N LEU A 89 5.95 4.65 -0.87
CA LEU A 89 4.70 5.36 -1.07
C LEU A 89 4.78 6.79 -0.55
N GLU A 90 5.38 7.01 0.62
CA GLU A 90 5.57 8.36 1.16
C GLU A 90 6.37 9.23 0.19
N GLY A 91 7.40 8.67 -0.42
CA GLY A 91 8.19 9.37 -1.42
C GLY A 91 7.38 9.72 -2.67
N CYS A 92 6.47 8.85 -3.07
CA CYS A 92 5.65 9.05 -4.27
C CYS A 92 4.54 10.08 -4.07
N ILE A 93 3.89 10.08 -2.90
CA ILE A 93 2.74 10.95 -2.66
C ILE A 93 3.09 12.26 -1.95
N GLY A 94 4.31 12.37 -1.40
CA GLY A 94 4.75 13.58 -0.72
C GLY A 94 4.10 13.82 0.64
N HIS A 95 3.52 12.80 1.24
CA HIS A 95 2.91 12.84 2.58
C HIS A 95 3.46 11.71 3.43
N ASN A 96 3.54 11.93 4.73
CA ASN A 96 3.89 10.87 5.66
C ASN A 96 2.67 10.01 5.97
N LEU A 97 2.90 8.71 6.09
CA LEU A 97 1.88 7.76 6.51
C LEU A 97 1.97 7.60 8.04
N ASP A 98 0.82 7.37 8.66
CA ASP A 98 0.82 7.04 10.07
C ASP A 98 1.50 5.68 10.28
N GLU A 99 2.23 5.52 11.38
CA GLU A 99 2.98 4.28 11.62
C GLU A 99 2.10 3.05 11.73
N THR A 100 0.83 3.20 12.11
CA THR A 100 -0.11 2.09 12.19
C THR A 100 -0.46 1.51 10.83
N GLU A 101 -0.24 2.26 9.76
CA GLU A 101 -0.50 1.79 8.40
C GLU A 101 0.36 0.59 8.02
N THR A 102 1.59 0.54 8.55
CA THR A 102 2.53 -0.54 8.22
C THR A 102 1.99 -1.91 8.62
N GLY A 103 1.52 -2.06 9.84
CA GLY A 103 1.01 -3.35 10.33
C GLY A 103 -0.25 -3.77 9.58
N TYR A 104 -1.12 -2.84 9.31
CA TYR A 104 -2.35 -3.15 8.58
C TYR A 104 -2.05 -3.55 7.13
N LEU A 105 -1.11 -2.86 6.49
CA LEU A 105 -0.64 -3.24 5.16
C LEU A 105 -0.01 -4.62 5.18
N ALA A 106 0.80 -4.92 6.18
CA ALA A 106 1.44 -6.23 6.32
C ALA A 106 0.41 -7.35 6.38
N MET A 107 -0.72 -7.13 7.03
CA MET A 107 -1.80 -8.10 7.07
C MET A 107 -2.33 -8.41 5.67
N HIS A 108 -2.53 -7.39 4.86
CA HIS A 108 -3.00 -7.57 3.48
C HIS A 108 -1.95 -8.27 2.63
N ILE A 109 -0.68 -7.94 2.83
CA ILE A 109 0.42 -8.59 2.12
C ILE A 109 0.47 -10.07 2.47
N GLN A 110 0.31 -10.42 3.74
CA GLN A 110 0.32 -11.81 4.18
C GLN A 110 -0.79 -12.62 3.52
N ARG A 111 -1.96 -12.03 3.34
CA ARG A 111 -3.07 -12.68 2.64
C ARG A 111 -2.75 -12.93 1.17
N VAL A 112 -2.10 -11.96 0.53
CA VAL A 112 -1.67 -12.11 -0.86
C VAL A 112 -0.62 -13.20 -0.98
N TYR A 113 0.32 -13.29 -0.03
CA TYR A 113 1.30 -14.37 0.02
C TYR A 113 0.63 -15.74 0.06
N LYS A 114 -0.41 -15.86 0.87
CA LYS A 114 -1.14 -17.12 1.04
C LYS A 114 -1.83 -17.55 -0.26
N ASP A 115 -2.32 -16.58 -1.03
CA ASP A 115 -3.05 -16.82 -2.27
C ASP A 115 -2.14 -16.85 -3.50
N ALA A 116 -0.86 -16.51 -3.35
CA ALA A 116 0.09 -16.50 -4.47
C ALA A 116 0.36 -17.93 -4.95
N VAL A 117 0.44 -18.10 -6.25
CA VAL A 117 0.59 -19.41 -6.88
C VAL A 117 2.04 -19.74 -7.18
#